data_686c58b4e072740859b09bd335874cea
#
_entry.id   686c58b4e072740859b09bd335874cea
#
_cell.length_a   1.000
_cell.length_b   1.000
_cell.length_c   1.000
_cell.angle_alpha   90.00
_cell.angle_beta   90.00
_cell.angle_gamma   90.00
#
_symmetry.space_group_name_H-M   'P 1'
#
loop_
_entity.id
_entity.type
_entity.pdbx_description
1 polymer ?
#
loop_
_entity_poly.entity_id
_entity_poly.type
_entity_poly.pdbx_seq_one_letter_code
_entity_poly.pdbx_strand_id
1 'polypeptide(L)'
;EGYENNFPANIRPQGHDIIRTWAFYTTLRCLALTGKKPFDDIVINGMVFGEDGYKMSKSRGNVIAPDEVIEQYGADALRTWAANSVPGSDVIFDWKDIKHGYRFLRKFWNAFRFISMQIFDEEVSYDEIKGNFDPLDLWILSKLNNLNKVVDNAFANYDFATTITSIEKFIWHDFCDEYIEAVKYRLYLSLIHI
;
A
#
# COMPACT_ATOMS: atom_id res chain seq x y z
N GLU A 1 15.52 25.56 16.79
CA GLU A 1 14.14 25.75 16.29
C GLU A 1 13.68 24.46 15.61
N GLY A 2 12.53 23.90 16.02
CA GLY A 2 11.94 22.70 15.41
C GLY A 2 11.90 21.44 16.29
N TYR A 3 12.70 21.33 17.34
CA TYR A 3 12.68 20.20 18.26
C TYR A 3 11.31 20.08 18.96
N GLU A 4 10.77 21.19 19.43
CA GLU A 4 9.50 21.20 20.19
C GLU A 4 8.29 20.81 19.33
N ASN A 5 8.36 21.06 18.02
CA ASN A 5 7.30 20.72 17.07
C ASN A 5 7.33 19.26 16.61
N ASN A 6 8.46 18.56 16.82
CA ASN A 6 8.69 17.18 16.35
C ASN A 6 8.91 16.18 17.50
N PHE A 7 8.60 16.58 18.75
CA PHE A 7 8.78 15.73 19.91
C PHE A 7 7.53 15.74 20.81
N PRO A 8 6.95 14.57 21.10
CA PRO A 8 7.37 13.23 20.65
C PRO A 8 7.19 13.01 19.15
N ALA A 9 7.91 12.06 18.56
CA ALA A 9 7.65 11.61 17.20
C ALA A 9 6.37 10.76 17.16
N ASN A 10 5.55 10.88 16.12
CA ASN A 10 4.28 10.16 16.04
C ASN A 10 4.50 8.65 15.99
N ILE A 11 5.44 8.19 15.16
CA ILE A 11 5.67 6.76 14.94
C ILE A 11 7.17 6.44 14.89
N ARG A 12 7.52 5.28 15.47
CA ARG A 12 8.86 4.68 15.39
C ARG A 12 8.77 3.26 14.83
N PRO A 13 9.03 3.03 13.53
CA PRO A 13 9.19 1.68 13.01
C PRO A 13 10.58 1.13 13.35
N GLN A 14 10.64 -0.14 13.75
CA GLN A 14 11.90 -0.83 14.03
C GLN A 14 11.75 -2.35 14.04
N GLY A 15 12.86 -3.06 13.88
CA GLY A 15 12.89 -4.52 14.02
C GLY A 15 12.71 -5.00 15.46
N HIS A 16 12.22 -6.21 15.63
CA HIS A 16 12.03 -6.83 16.96
C HIS A 16 13.37 -7.10 17.68
N ASP A 17 14.46 -7.26 16.94
CA ASP A 17 15.79 -7.56 17.50
C ASP A 17 16.42 -6.40 18.28
N ILE A 18 15.94 -5.17 18.05
CA ILE A 18 16.46 -3.96 18.74
C ILE A 18 15.49 -3.37 19.76
N ILE A 19 14.44 -4.09 20.16
CA ILE A 19 13.50 -3.61 21.20
C ILE A 19 14.24 -3.31 22.50
N ARG A 20 15.05 -4.24 22.98
CA ARG A 20 15.78 -4.11 24.26
C ARG A 20 16.87 -3.05 24.21
N THR A 21 17.50 -2.86 23.07
CA THR A 21 18.61 -1.92 22.92
C THR A 21 18.12 -0.53 22.51
N TRP A 22 17.49 -0.42 21.37
CA TRP A 22 17.09 0.88 20.83
C TRP A 22 15.81 1.44 21.47
N ALA A 23 14.71 0.71 21.44
CA ALA A 23 13.44 1.24 21.94
C ALA A 23 13.53 1.52 23.45
N PHE A 24 14.00 0.53 24.22
CA PHE A 24 14.11 0.66 25.67
C PHE A 24 15.07 1.79 26.08
N TYR A 25 16.30 1.80 25.56
CA TYR A 25 17.28 2.82 25.98
C TYR A 25 16.90 4.22 25.49
N THR A 26 16.31 4.36 24.31
CA THR A 26 15.83 5.66 23.83
C THR A 26 14.70 6.18 24.72
N THR A 27 13.73 5.33 25.04
CA THR A 27 12.61 5.70 25.93
C THR A 27 13.10 6.07 27.32
N LEU A 28 13.98 5.26 27.91
CA LEU A 28 14.55 5.52 29.24
C LEU A 28 15.30 6.85 29.30
N ARG A 29 16.17 7.11 28.31
CA ARG A 29 16.93 8.36 28.24
C ARG A 29 16.05 9.59 28.04
N CYS A 30 15.06 9.52 27.14
CA CYS A 30 14.15 10.62 26.92
C CYS A 30 13.31 10.92 28.17
N LEU A 31 12.77 9.90 28.82
CA LEU A 31 12.04 10.08 30.08
C LEU A 31 12.91 10.70 31.18
N ALA A 32 14.16 10.22 31.33
CA ALA A 32 15.09 10.75 32.33
C ALA A 32 15.50 12.22 32.09
N LEU A 33 15.65 12.62 30.82
CA LEU A 33 16.12 13.95 30.45
C LEU A 33 15.00 14.98 30.30
N THR A 34 13.84 14.55 29.79
CA THR A 34 12.75 15.46 29.38
C THR A 34 11.44 15.24 30.14
N GLY A 35 11.30 14.13 30.85
CA GLY A 35 10.03 13.72 31.47
C GLY A 35 8.96 13.27 30.46
N LYS A 36 9.28 13.18 29.18
CA LYS A 36 8.34 12.85 28.10
C LYS A 36 8.74 11.58 27.35
N LYS A 37 7.76 10.83 26.84
CA LYS A 37 8.00 9.70 25.93
C LYS A 37 8.57 10.21 24.59
N PRO A 38 9.46 9.46 23.93
CA PRO A 38 10.05 9.87 22.65
C PRO A 38 9.15 9.64 21.44
N PHE A 39 8.22 8.69 21.53
CA PHE A 39 7.33 8.27 20.46
C PHE A 39 5.89 8.11 20.98
N ASP A 40 4.92 8.36 20.11
CA ASP A 40 3.53 8.02 20.41
C ASP A 40 3.30 6.52 20.22
N ASP A 41 3.73 5.99 19.07
CA ASP A 41 3.61 4.58 18.72
C ASP A 41 4.95 3.98 18.29
N ILE A 42 5.12 2.69 18.56
CA ILE A 42 6.26 1.89 18.08
C ILE A 42 5.70 0.73 17.25
N VAL A 43 5.99 0.73 15.96
CA VAL A 43 5.63 -0.38 15.06
C VAL A 43 6.81 -1.35 14.98
N ILE A 44 6.58 -2.57 15.43
CA ILE A 44 7.60 -3.62 15.43
C ILE A 44 7.52 -4.40 14.12
N ASN A 45 8.60 -4.40 13.36
CA ASN A 45 8.73 -5.15 12.12
C ASN A 45 9.47 -6.47 12.38
N GLY A 46 9.14 -7.48 11.57
CA GLY A 46 9.92 -8.72 11.47
C GLY A 46 11.22 -8.50 10.70
N MET A 47 11.99 -9.58 10.58
CA MET A 47 13.23 -9.63 9.81
C MET A 47 12.94 -10.09 8.38
N VAL A 48 13.75 -9.61 7.43
CA VAL A 48 13.74 -10.12 6.06
C VAL A 48 14.84 -11.19 5.92
N PHE A 49 14.43 -12.36 5.47
CA PHE A 49 15.32 -13.49 5.17
C PHE A 49 15.56 -13.59 3.67
N GLY A 50 16.70 -14.14 3.27
CA GLY A 50 16.98 -14.47 1.89
C GLY A 50 16.08 -15.57 1.35
N GLU A 51 16.12 -15.82 0.02
CA GLU A 51 15.38 -16.91 -0.63
C GLU A 51 15.72 -18.29 -0.06
N ASP A 52 16.91 -18.42 0.53
CA ASP A 52 17.39 -19.62 1.24
C ASP A 52 16.76 -19.82 2.63
N GLY A 53 15.87 -18.91 3.06
CA GLY A 53 15.22 -18.93 4.37
C GLY A 53 16.13 -18.58 5.55
N TYR A 54 17.33 -18.04 5.29
CA TYR A 54 18.25 -17.62 6.33
C TYR A 54 18.35 -16.08 6.41
N LYS A 55 18.73 -15.57 7.58
CA LYS A 55 18.99 -14.15 7.77
C LYS A 55 20.01 -13.66 6.74
N MET A 56 19.69 -12.59 6.05
CA MET A 56 20.57 -11.97 5.06
C MET A 56 21.89 -11.54 5.70
N SER A 57 23.00 -11.92 5.12
CA SER A 57 24.34 -11.51 5.54
C SER A 57 25.30 -11.47 4.36
N LYS A 58 26.23 -10.51 4.38
CA LYS A 58 27.26 -10.39 3.33
C LYS A 58 28.15 -11.64 3.26
N SER A 59 28.46 -12.24 4.41
CA SER A 59 29.29 -13.45 4.47
C SER A 59 28.62 -14.70 3.87
N ARG A 60 27.29 -14.73 3.86
CA ARG A 60 26.50 -15.82 3.26
C ARG A 60 26.21 -15.58 1.77
N GLY A 61 26.34 -14.34 1.30
CA GLY A 61 26.07 -13.99 -0.10
C GLY A 61 24.59 -14.02 -0.48
N ASN A 62 23.69 -14.03 0.48
CA ASN A 62 22.23 -14.08 0.28
C ASN A 62 21.54 -12.71 0.47
N VAL A 63 22.30 -11.63 0.43
CA VAL A 63 21.76 -10.26 0.54
C VAL A 63 21.21 -9.85 -0.81
N ILE A 64 19.94 -9.47 -0.81
CA ILE A 64 19.27 -8.85 -1.96
C ILE A 64 19.23 -7.37 -1.70
N ALA A 65 19.88 -6.61 -2.56
CA ALA A 65 19.91 -5.16 -2.44
C ALA A 65 18.60 -4.56 -2.98
N PRO A 66 18.01 -3.56 -2.30
CA PRO A 66 16.84 -2.85 -2.84
C PRO A 66 17.05 -2.31 -4.25
N ASP A 67 18.26 -1.83 -4.56
CA ASP A 67 18.61 -1.29 -5.88
C ASP A 67 18.43 -2.32 -7.00
N GLU A 68 18.79 -3.57 -6.76
CA GLU A 68 18.61 -4.67 -7.72
C GLU A 68 17.13 -4.90 -8.04
N VAL A 69 16.27 -4.82 -7.04
CA VAL A 69 14.81 -4.96 -7.21
C VAL A 69 14.24 -3.77 -7.95
N ILE A 70 14.70 -2.56 -7.61
CA ILE A 70 14.24 -1.30 -8.21
C ILE A 70 14.63 -1.23 -9.68
N GLU A 71 15.84 -1.64 -10.05
CA GLU A 71 16.30 -1.67 -11.45
C GLU A 71 15.45 -2.61 -12.31
N GLN A 72 15.02 -3.76 -11.75
CA GLN A 72 14.28 -4.77 -12.52
C GLN A 72 12.76 -4.52 -12.56
N TYR A 73 12.17 -4.04 -11.47
CA TYR A 73 10.70 -3.99 -11.29
C TYR A 73 10.17 -2.62 -10.87
N GLY A 74 11.06 -1.67 -10.58
CA GLY A 74 10.69 -0.35 -10.09
C GLY A 74 10.45 -0.29 -8.57
N ALA A 75 10.54 0.91 -8.03
CA ALA A 75 10.43 1.16 -6.59
C ALA A 75 9.04 0.79 -6.03
N ASP A 76 7.99 1.01 -6.80
CA ASP A 76 6.63 0.75 -6.33
C ASP A 76 6.31 -0.75 -6.19
N ALA A 77 6.94 -1.62 -7.01
CA ALA A 77 6.82 -3.07 -6.83
C ALA A 77 7.45 -3.51 -5.50
N LEU A 78 8.63 -2.98 -5.16
CA LEU A 78 9.28 -3.23 -3.87
C LEU A 78 8.44 -2.69 -2.70
N ARG A 79 7.89 -1.50 -2.83
CA ARG A 79 7.01 -0.90 -1.80
C ARG A 79 5.73 -1.70 -1.60
N THR A 80 5.11 -2.18 -2.67
CA THR A 80 3.94 -3.06 -2.61
C THR A 80 4.24 -4.34 -1.87
N TRP A 81 5.38 -4.98 -2.20
CA TRP A 81 5.85 -6.18 -1.48
C TRP A 81 6.07 -5.89 0.01
N ALA A 82 6.77 -4.81 0.35
CA ALA A 82 7.03 -4.44 1.73
C ALA A 82 5.74 -4.18 2.51
N ALA A 83 4.76 -3.51 1.90
CA ALA A 83 3.48 -3.22 2.53
C ALA A 83 2.59 -4.46 2.74
N ASN A 84 2.81 -5.54 1.97
CA ASN A 84 2.15 -6.83 2.18
C ASN A 84 2.71 -7.62 3.38
N SER A 85 3.79 -7.15 4.00
CA SER A 85 4.37 -7.80 5.16
C SER A 85 3.54 -7.52 6.41
N VAL A 86 3.23 -8.57 7.17
CA VAL A 86 2.51 -8.42 8.44
C VAL A 86 3.47 -7.90 9.51
N PRO A 87 3.16 -6.79 10.21
CA PRO A 87 3.99 -6.29 11.31
C PRO A 87 4.30 -7.37 12.34
N GLY A 88 5.54 -7.43 12.81
CA GLY A 88 6.01 -8.41 13.80
C GLY A 88 6.34 -9.81 13.25
N SER A 89 6.00 -10.10 12.02
CA SER A 89 6.29 -11.39 11.38
C SER A 89 7.52 -11.31 10.49
N ASP A 90 8.37 -12.34 10.57
CA ASP A 90 9.50 -12.49 9.67
C ASP A 90 9.03 -12.85 8.25
N VAL A 91 9.74 -12.36 7.25
CA VAL A 91 9.38 -12.52 5.83
C VAL A 91 10.55 -13.10 5.07
N ILE A 92 10.30 -14.14 4.28
CA ILE A 92 11.27 -14.65 3.30
C ILE A 92 11.08 -13.86 2.01
N PHE A 93 12.16 -13.29 1.47
CA PHE A 93 12.11 -12.61 0.18
C PHE A 93 11.86 -13.61 -0.95
N ASP A 94 10.90 -13.35 -1.82
CA ASP A 94 10.63 -14.13 -3.04
C ASP A 94 10.40 -13.16 -4.23
N TRP A 95 11.14 -13.39 -5.31
CA TRP A 95 10.98 -12.65 -6.56
C TRP A 95 9.59 -12.79 -7.18
N LYS A 96 8.87 -13.88 -6.87
CA LYS A 96 7.48 -14.06 -7.36
C LYS A 96 6.54 -13.02 -6.77
N ASP A 97 6.73 -12.65 -5.51
CA ASP A 97 5.91 -11.67 -4.83
C ASP A 97 6.19 -10.27 -5.39
N ILE A 98 7.45 -9.94 -5.68
CA ILE A 98 7.82 -8.71 -6.40
C ILE A 98 7.16 -8.66 -7.78
N LYS A 99 7.24 -9.75 -8.55
CA LYS A 99 6.58 -9.85 -9.87
C LYS A 99 5.07 -9.71 -9.78
N HIS A 100 4.45 -10.24 -8.72
CA HIS A 100 3.02 -10.09 -8.48
C HIS A 100 2.66 -8.63 -8.28
N GLY A 101 3.32 -7.92 -7.38
CA GLY A 101 3.15 -6.48 -7.17
C GLY A 101 3.34 -5.67 -8.46
N TYR A 102 4.38 -5.98 -9.23
CA TYR A 102 4.62 -5.33 -10.53
C TYR A 102 3.48 -5.54 -11.54
N ARG A 103 2.92 -6.76 -11.62
CA ARG A 103 1.77 -7.04 -12.51
C ARG A 103 0.53 -6.29 -12.07
N PHE A 104 0.28 -6.21 -10.76
CA PHE A 104 -0.82 -5.44 -10.21
C PHE A 104 -0.71 -3.98 -10.59
N LEU A 105 0.44 -3.35 -10.35
CA LEU A 105 0.68 -1.95 -10.70
C LEU A 105 0.52 -1.68 -12.20
N ARG A 106 1.01 -2.58 -13.05
CA ARG A 106 0.80 -2.47 -14.51
C ARG A 106 -0.66 -2.57 -14.91
N LYS A 107 -1.42 -3.48 -14.29
CA LYS A 107 -2.85 -3.63 -14.56
C LYS A 107 -3.59 -2.35 -14.14
N PHE A 108 -3.29 -1.83 -12.96
CA PHE A 108 -3.86 -0.58 -12.46
C PHE A 108 -3.53 0.60 -13.38
N TRP A 109 -2.27 0.74 -13.77
CA TRP A 109 -1.85 1.77 -14.73
C TRP A 109 -2.57 1.69 -16.08
N ASN A 110 -2.71 0.48 -16.62
CA ASN A 110 -3.40 0.27 -17.89
C ASN A 110 -4.90 0.57 -17.78
N ALA A 111 -5.53 0.23 -16.66
CA ALA A 111 -6.93 0.59 -16.41
C ALA A 111 -7.11 2.10 -16.34
N PHE A 112 -6.24 2.81 -15.60
CA PHE A 112 -6.23 4.26 -15.54
C PHE A 112 -6.03 4.90 -16.92
N ARG A 113 -5.05 4.41 -17.68
CA ARG A 113 -4.79 4.88 -19.04
C ARG A 113 -6.00 4.65 -19.96
N PHE A 114 -6.63 3.48 -19.89
CA PHE A 114 -7.83 3.19 -20.66
C PHE A 114 -8.96 4.18 -20.34
N ILE A 115 -9.23 4.44 -19.07
CA ILE A 115 -10.25 5.39 -18.65
C ILE A 115 -9.92 6.80 -19.12
N SER A 116 -8.66 7.24 -18.94
CA SER A 116 -8.21 8.56 -19.37
C SER A 116 -8.39 8.83 -20.86
N MET A 117 -8.32 7.79 -21.69
CA MET A 117 -8.55 7.88 -23.14
C MET A 117 -10.05 8.00 -23.49
N GLN A 118 -10.94 7.70 -22.56
CA GLN A 118 -12.40 7.77 -22.76
C GLN A 118 -13.02 9.02 -22.16
N ILE A 119 -12.29 9.72 -21.30
CA ILE A 119 -12.74 10.97 -20.67
C ILE A 119 -12.35 12.10 -21.61
N PHE A 120 -13.36 12.78 -22.17
CA PHE A 120 -13.17 14.05 -22.89
C PHE A 120 -12.99 15.17 -21.87
N ASP A 121 -12.37 16.30 -22.27
CA ASP A 121 -12.06 17.47 -21.42
C ASP A 121 -13.31 18.22 -20.90
N GLU A 122 -14.34 17.50 -20.50
CA GLU A 122 -15.52 18.07 -19.88
C GLU A 122 -15.37 18.00 -18.35
N GLU A 123 -15.38 19.16 -17.71
CA GLU A 123 -15.48 19.25 -16.25
C GLU A 123 -16.90 18.86 -15.82
N VAL A 124 -17.08 17.61 -15.38
CA VAL A 124 -18.36 17.14 -14.83
C VAL A 124 -18.28 17.17 -13.30
N SER A 125 -19.17 17.94 -12.69
CA SER A 125 -19.31 17.98 -11.23
C SER A 125 -19.99 16.71 -10.71
N TYR A 126 -19.56 16.23 -9.54
CA TYR A 126 -20.20 15.09 -8.87
C TYR A 126 -21.70 15.33 -8.63
N ASP A 127 -22.10 16.58 -8.30
CA ASP A 127 -23.49 16.92 -8.06
C ASP A 127 -24.37 16.85 -9.32
N GLU A 128 -23.80 17.01 -10.50
CA GLU A 128 -24.50 16.90 -11.78
C GLU A 128 -24.81 15.43 -12.14
N ILE A 129 -23.95 14.49 -11.74
CA ILE A 129 -24.13 13.06 -12.01
C ILE A 129 -24.87 12.33 -10.88
N LYS A 130 -24.96 12.95 -9.70
CA LYS A 130 -25.61 12.39 -8.52
C LYS A 130 -27.10 12.13 -8.80
N GLY A 131 -27.49 10.86 -8.75
CA GLY A 131 -28.86 10.43 -9.04
C GLY A 131 -29.06 9.82 -10.42
N ASN A 132 -28.08 9.90 -11.31
CA ASN A 132 -28.09 9.29 -12.64
C ASN A 132 -27.28 7.99 -12.74
N PHE A 133 -26.96 7.37 -11.58
CA PHE A 133 -26.19 6.13 -11.55
C PHE A 133 -27.04 4.92 -11.93
N ASP A 134 -26.53 4.10 -12.83
CA ASP A 134 -27.05 2.77 -13.09
C ASP A 134 -26.82 1.82 -11.89
N PRO A 135 -27.59 0.72 -11.79
CA PRO A 135 -27.37 -0.27 -10.73
C PRO A 135 -25.93 -0.77 -10.61
N LEU A 136 -25.22 -0.88 -11.75
CA LEU A 136 -23.82 -1.30 -11.79
C LEU A 136 -22.89 -0.24 -11.19
N ASP A 137 -23.18 1.05 -11.42
CA ASP A 137 -22.42 2.15 -10.84
C ASP A 137 -22.63 2.20 -9.32
N LEU A 138 -23.86 2.00 -8.87
CA LEU A 138 -24.18 1.90 -7.44
C LEU A 138 -23.50 0.70 -6.76
N TRP A 139 -23.40 -0.42 -7.48
CA TRP A 139 -22.70 -1.61 -7.00
C TRP A 139 -21.22 -1.33 -6.76
N ILE A 140 -20.50 -0.76 -7.74
CA ILE A 140 -19.06 -0.49 -7.57
C ILE A 140 -18.81 0.59 -6.51
N LEU A 141 -19.66 1.62 -6.40
CA LEU A 141 -19.59 2.63 -5.36
C LEU A 141 -19.82 2.02 -3.97
N SER A 142 -20.74 1.07 -3.84
CA SER A 142 -20.96 0.32 -2.60
C SER A 142 -19.73 -0.51 -2.21
N LYS A 143 -19.10 -1.18 -3.18
CA LYS A 143 -17.85 -1.92 -2.99
C LYS A 143 -16.71 -1.00 -2.53
N LEU A 144 -16.57 0.16 -3.18
CA LEU A 144 -15.57 1.18 -2.79
C LEU A 144 -15.81 1.71 -1.37
N ASN A 145 -17.05 1.98 -1.01
CA ASN A 145 -17.39 2.44 0.34
C ASN A 145 -17.06 1.39 1.41
N ASN A 146 -17.28 0.11 1.11
CA ASN A 146 -16.89 -0.97 2.00
C ASN A 146 -15.37 -1.11 2.10
N LEU A 147 -14.65 -0.97 0.97
CA LEU A 147 -13.19 -0.95 0.95
C LEU A 147 -12.64 0.17 1.84
N ASN A 148 -13.17 1.39 1.72
CA ASN A 148 -12.74 2.53 2.54
C ASN A 148 -12.83 2.22 4.04
N LYS A 149 -13.95 1.62 4.49
CA LYS A 149 -14.10 1.22 5.90
C LYS A 149 -13.05 0.20 6.36
N VAL A 150 -12.73 -0.77 5.50
CA VAL A 150 -11.69 -1.77 5.80
C VAL A 150 -10.32 -1.12 5.86
N VAL A 151 -10.01 -0.25 4.89
CA VAL A 151 -8.73 0.47 4.81
C VAL A 151 -8.55 1.41 5.99
N ASP A 152 -9.55 2.22 6.33
CA ASP A 152 -9.49 3.14 7.46
C ASP A 152 -9.20 2.40 8.78
N ASN A 153 -9.90 1.28 9.01
CA ASN A 153 -9.68 0.47 10.21
C ASN A 153 -8.30 -0.19 10.22
N ALA A 154 -7.84 -0.71 9.07
CA ALA A 154 -6.52 -1.33 8.94
C ALA A 154 -5.40 -0.30 9.15
N PHE A 155 -5.51 0.88 8.55
CA PHE A 155 -4.54 1.98 8.75
C PHE A 155 -4.47 2.43 10.21
N ALA A 156 -5.60 2.58 10.87
CA ALA A 156 -5.64 2.96 12.29
C ALA A 156 -4.91 1.96 13.19
N ASN A 157 -4.74 0.70 12.74
CA ASN A 157 -4.04 -0.36 13.46
C ASN A 157 -2.65 -0.70 12.87
N TYR A 158 -2.15 0.10 11.93
CA TYR A 158 -0.89 -0.16 11.21
C TYR A 158 -0.87 -1.49 10.44
N ASP A 159 -2.04 -2.03 10.09
CA ASP A 159 -2.19 -3.25 9.29
C ASP A 159 -2.13 -2.93 7.79
N PHE A 160 -0.92 -2.69 7.31
CA PHE A 160 -0.70 -2.36 5.91
C PHE A 160 -0.96 -3.56 4.98
N ALA A 161 -0.75 -4.78 5.46
CA ALA A 161 -0.97 -5.99 4.68
C ALA A 161 -2.46 -6.14 4.30
N THR A 162 -3.36 -6.01 5.26
CA THR A 162 -4.82 -6.01 4.99
C THR A 162 -5.21 -4.87 4.06
N THR A 163 -4.62 -3.68 4.24
CA THR A 163 -4.86 -2.51 3.38
C THR A 163 -4.53 -2.82 1.92
N ILE A 164 -3.28 -3.21 1.65
CA ILE A 164 -2.81 -3.46 0.27
C ILE A 164 -3.58 -4.62 -0.37
N THR A 165 -3.76 -5.73 0.34
CA THR A 165 -4.50 -6.90 -0.17
C THR A 165 -5.95 -6.56 -0.51
N SER A 166 -6.62 -5.74 0.31
CA SER A 166 -8.00 -5.32 0.06
C SER A 166 -8.10 -4.38 -1.14
N ILE A 167 -7.19 -3.43 -1.27
CA ILE A 167 -7.10 -2.53 -2.42
C ILE A 167 -6.81 -3.32 -3.71
N GLU A 168 -5.86 -4.24 -3.67
CA GLU A 168 -5.50 -5.08 -4.81
C GLU A 168 -6.69 -5.91 -5.28
N LYS A 169 -7.39 -6.57 -4.36
CA LYS A 169 -8.57 -7.37 -4.67
C LYS A 169 -9.66 -6.53 -5.34
N PHE A 170 -9.96 -5.36 -4.78
CA PHE A 170 -10.96 -4.45 -5.34
C PHE A 170 -10.56 -3.97 -6.74
N ILE A 171 -9.34 -3.46 -6.90
CA ILE A 171 -8.89 -2.92 -8.19
C ILE A 171 -8.80 -4.03 -9.25
N TRP A 172 -8.22 -5.18 -8.88
CA TRP A 172 -8.00 -6.25 -9.84
C TRP A 172 -9.30 -6.87 -10.30
N HIS A 173 -10.15 -7.29 -9.35
CA HIS A 173 -11.36 -8.07 -9.65
C HIS A 173 -12.59 -7.18 -9.79
N ASP A 174 -13.02 -6.51 -8.71
CA ASP A 174 -14.27 -5.76 -8.73
C ASP A 174 -14.25 -4.64 -9.79
N PHE A 175 -13.15 -3.89 -9.85
CA PHE A 175 -13.06 -2.73 -10.75
C PHE A 175 -12.62 -3.11 -12.17
N CYS A 176 -11.45 -3.78 -12.33
CA CYS A 176 -10.92 -4.07 -13.65
C CYS A 176 -11.63 -5.22 -14.35
N ASP A 177 -11.80 -6.38 -13.68
CA ASP A 177 -12.32 -7.57 -14.34
C ASP A 177 -13.84 -7.52 -14.53
N GLU A 178 -14.57 -6.85 -13.61
CA GLU A 178 -16.02 -6.79 -13.67
C GLU A 178 -16.54 -5.43 -14.13
N TYR A 179 -16.29 -4.35 -13.37
CA TYR A 179 -16.91 -3.06 -13.66
C TYR A 179 -16.47 -2.47 -15.00
N ILE A 180 -15.15 -2.35 -15.24
CA ILE A 180 -14.65 -1.77 -16.51
C ILE A 180 -15.15 -2.59 -17.70
N GLU A 181 -15.09 -3.92 -17.63
CA GLU A 181 -15.56 -4.77 -18.72
C GLU A 181 -17.06 -4.59 -18.98
N ALA A 182 -17.86 -4.52 -17.92
CA ALA A 182 -19.29 -4.35 -18.03
C ALA A 182 -19.70 -2.97 -18.58
N VAL A 183 -18.94 -1.89 -18.31
CA VAL A 183 -19.27 -0.54 -18.81
C VAL A 183 -18.67 -0.21 -20.17
N LYS A 184 -17.80 -1.06 -20.73
CA LYS A 184 -17.18 -0.84 -22.06
C LYS A 184 -18.20 -0.52 -23.15
N TYR A 185 -19.34 -1.19 -23.14
CA TYR A 185 -20.39 -0.93 -24.14
C TYR A 185 -20.87 0.52 -24.13
N ARG A 186 -20.98 1.14 -22.96
CA ARG A 186 -21.38 2.57 -22.82
C ARG A 186 -20.31 3.48 -23.40
N LEU A 187 -19.03 3.18 -23.14
CA LEU A 187 -17.89 3.96 -23.62
C LEU A 187 -17.78 3.91 -25.16
N TYR A 188 -18.00 2.74 -25.76
CA TYR A 188 -17.93 2.59 -27.21
C TYR A 188 -19.18 3.12 -27.94
N LEU A 189 -20.36 3.07 -27.32
CA LEU A 189 -21.57 3.63 -27.93
C LEU A 189 -21.54 5.16 -27.98
N SER A 190 -20.93 5.81 -27.00
CA SER A 190 -20.75 7.28 -27.04
C SER A 190 -19.87 7.73 -28.20
N LEU A 191 -18.94 6.90 -28.67
CA LEU A 191 -18.08 7.18 -29.83
C LEU A 191 -18.77 6.97 -31.19
N ILE A 192 -19.89 6.27 -31.23
CA ILE A 192 -20.64 6.02 -32.47
C ILE A 192 -21.67 7.14 -32.74
N HIS A 193 -21.97 7.98 -31.75
CA HIS A 193 -22.93 9.08 -31.86
C HIS A 193 -22.26 10.47 -32.06
N ILE A 194 -20.96 10.48 -32.35
CA ILE A 194 -20.23 11.63 -32.89
C ILE A 194 -19.92 11.33 -34.37
#